data_795540d393a8a333eb345291d83a92a6
#
_entry.id   795540d393a8a333eb345291d83a92a6
#
_cell.length_a   1.000
_cell.length_b   1.000
_cell.length_c   1.000
_cell.angle_alpha   90.00
_cell.angle_beta   90.00
_cell.angle_gamma   90.00
#
_symmetry.space_group_name_H-M   'P 1'
#
loop_
_entity.id
_entity.type
_entity.pdbx_description
1 polymer ?
#
loop_
_entity_poly.entity_id
_entity_poly.type
_entity_poly.pdbx_seq_one_letter_code
_entity_poly.pdbx_strand_id
1 'polypeptide(L)'
;MKLNNNGLENKNAWEAAGYALPQYDRETVAARTKQNPFWIHFGAGNIFRAFQANVVQDLLNKGDLDRGLVVAEGYDYEIIEKMNHPHDDYSILVTLKANGTVEKTVVGSVMESLALDSEDDAQFSRLKEIFSADSLQMATFTITEKGYNLYGSDGSFMPAVAADMAAGPQKPASYIGKVASLLYARFLAGEKPIAMVSMDNCSHNGDKLAAAITAFAEGWVKNGLADEAFEAYVKTSGKVSFPWTMIDKITPRPDASIEEILKKDGVEELDPVVTSKNTYVAPFVNAEECQYLVIEDNFPNGRPALEKGGLIFTTRETVDKVEKMKVCTCLNPLHTALAVYGCLLGYNLISEEMKNPSLKKLVEVIGYKEGLPVVINPGILDPKEFIDTVLNVRIPNPFMPDTPQRIATDTSQKLAIRFGETIKAYAAAPSLNVADLKLIPLVFAGWLRYLMGVDDNGNAFTPSPDPMLAEASSYVADVKLGEAFDAKKTLAPILSNAKIWGVDLCALGMDTLVCDYFTELTAGTGAVAATLAKYTA
;
A
#
# COMPACT_ATOMS: atom_id res chain seq x y z
N MET A 1 -28.45 12.87 11.35
CA MET A 1 -27.52 13.83 10.69
C MET A 1 -27.20 13.27 9.30
N LYS A 2 -27.42 14.05 8.22
CA LYS A 2 -27.09 13.61 6.86
C LYS A 2 -25.74 14.14 6.41
N LEU A 3 -24.94 13.30 5.77
CA LEU A 3 -23.62 13.66 5.25
C LEU A 3 -23.77 14.33 3.87
N ASN A 4 -24.20 15.58 3.87
CA ASN A 4 -24.33 16.42 2.67
C ASN A 4 -24.37 17.91 3.08
N ASN A 5 -24.37 18.82 2.11
CA ASN A 5 -24.35 20.26 2.37
C ASN A 5 -25.46 20.67 3.36
N ASN A 6 -26.71 20.24 3.14
CA ASN A 6 -27.83 20.61 4.00
C ASN A 6 -27.69 20.05 5.43
N GLY A 7 -27.26 18.80 5.58
CA GLY A 7 -27.10 18.17 6.88
C GLY A 7 -25.95 18.75 7.69
N LEU A 8 -24.94 19.29 7.02
CA LEU A 8 -23.78 19.93 7.65
C LEU A 8 -24.04 21.40 8.06
N GLU A 9 -25.16 22.01 7.69
CA GLU A 9 -25.57 23.31 8.23
C GLU A 9 -25.77 23.28 9.74
N ASN A 10 -26.21 22.14 10.29
CA ASN A 10 -26.35 21.95 11.74
C ASN A 10 -24.99 21.51 12.37
N LYS A 11 -23.99 22.38 12.29
CA LYS A 11 -22.63 22.12 12.81
C LYS A 11 -22.64 21.68 14.27
N ASN A 12 -23.49 22.31 15.10
CA ASN A 12 -23.55 22.01 16.53
C ASN A 12 -23.89 20.53 16.83
N ALA A 13 -24.75 19.90 16.01
CA ALA A 13 -25.08 18.49 16.19
C ALA A 13 -23.88 17.57 15.88
N TRP A 14 -23.15 17.86 14.83
CA TRP A 14 -21.94 17.12 14.44
C TRP A 14 -20.82 17.28 15.48
N GLU A 15 -20.56 18.51 15.92
CA GLU A 15 -19.52 18.83 16.92
C GLU A 15 -19.86 18.21 18.28
N ALA A 16 -21.13 18.25 18.70
CA ALA A 16 -21.61 17.60 19.93
C ALA A 16 -21.44 16.07 19.87
N ALA A 17 -21.54 15.46 18.70
CA ALA A 17 -21.25 14.05 18.48
C ALA A 17 -19.75 13.75 18.30
N GLY A 18 -18.88 14.75 18.41
CA GLY A 18 -17.42 14.61 18.38
C GLY A 18 -16.81 14.54 16.98
N TYR A 19 -17.45 15.12 15.98
CA TYR A 19 -16.91 15.21 14.61
C TYR A 19 -16.13 16.51 14.41
N ALA A 20 -14.93 16.40 13.84
CA ALA A 20 -14.22 17.53 13.27
C ALA A 20 -14.84 17.86 11.90
N LEU A 21 -15.15 19.14 11.67
CA LEU A 21 -15.80 19.62 10.44
C LEU A 21 -14.85 20.48 9.60
N PRO A 22 -15.10 20.61 8.28
CA PRO A 22 -14.45 21.61 7.43
C PRO A 22 -14.60 23.02 8.03
N GLN A 23 -13.49 23.77 8.14
CA GLN A 23 -13.46 25.11 8.72
C GLN A 23 -13.29 26.24 7.68
N TYR A 24 -13.47 25.93 6.43
CA TYR A 24 -13.39 26.86 5.29
C TYR A 24 -14.74 27.00 4.59
N ASP A 25 -14.90 28.05 3.81
CA ASP A 25 -16.05 28.23 2.93
C ASP A 25 -15.93 27.31 1.71
N ARG A 26 -16.62 26.16 1.80
CA ARG A 26 -16.56 25.10 0.79
C ARG A 26 -17.12 25.56 -0.58
N GLU A 27 -18.14 26.41 -0.59
CA GLU A 27 -18.72 26.92 -1.84
C GLU A 27 -17.70 27.76 -2.61
N THR A 28 -17.02 28.68 -1.93
CA THR A 28 -15.94 29.48 -2.50
C THR A 28 -14.77 28.61 -2.98
N VAL A 29 -14.36 27.60 -2.20
CA VAL A 29 -13.28 26.68 -2.57
C VAL A 29 -13.69 25.84 -3.80
N ALA A 30 -14.93 25.35 -3.86
CA ALA A 30 -15.44 24.59 -5.00
C ALA A 30 -15.46 25.43 -6.29
N ALA A 31 -15.94 26.67 -6.21
CA ALA A 31 -15.95 27.58 -7.35
C ALA A 31 -14.52 27.85 -7.89
N ARG A 32 -13.57 28.09 -6.99
CA ARG A 32 -12.16 28.29 -7.36
C ARG A 32 -11.54 27.02 -7.96
N THR A 33 -11.83 25.86 -7.40
CA THR A 33 -11.34 24.56 -7.88
C THR A 33 -11.86 24.28 -9.28
N LYS A 34 -13.15 24.51 -9.52
CA LYS A 34 -13.78 24.29 -10.81
C LYS A 34 -13.17 25.20 -11.91
N GLN A 35 -12.87 26.45 -11.56
CA GLN A 35 -12.29 27.42 -12.49
C GLN A 35 -10.80 27.16 -12.73
N ASN A 36 -10.04 26.81 -11.71
CA ASN A 36 -8.59 26.66 -11.74
C ASN A 36 -8.16 25.36 -11.02
N PRO A 37 -8.49 24.18 -11.56
CA PRO A 37 -8.10 22.90 -10.96
C PRO A 37 -6.57 22.81 -10.91
N PHE A 38 -6.02 22.37 -9.78
CA PHE A 38 -4.57 22.23 -9.60
C PHE A 38 -4.12 20.80 -9.33
N TRP A 39 -5.02 19.97 -8.86
CA TRP A 39 -4.78 18.56 -8.54
C TRP A 39 -6.00 17.71 -8.89
N ILE A 40 -5.81 16.73 -9.76
CA ILE A 40 -6.77 15.65 -10.01
C ILE A 40 -6.21 14.33 -9.48
N HIS A 41 -7.05 13.54 -8.81
CA HIS A 41 -6.70 12.22 -8.33
C HIS A 41 -7.50 11.14 -9.04
N PHE A 42 -6.86 10.05 -9.44
CA PHE A 42 -7.46 8.89 -10.08
C PHE A 42 -7.56 7.73 -9.10
N GLY A 43 -8.78 7.29 -8.81
CA GLY A 43 -9.13 6.27 -7.83
C GLY A 43 -9.82 6.84 -6.58
N ALA A 44 -11.15 6.77 -6.52
CA ALA A 44 -11.96 7.29 -5.42
C ALA A 44 -12.06 6.33 -4.21
N GLY A 45 -11.03 5.50 -4.01
CA GLY A 45 -11.01 4.46 -2.99
C GLY A 45 -10.69 4.94 -1.57
N ASN A 46 -10.62 3.98 -0.64
CA ASN A 46 -10.44 4.26 0.80
C ASN A 46 -9.15 5.01 1.10
N ILE A 47 -8.03 4.62 0.48
CA ILE A 47 -6.73 5.26 0.74
C ILE A 47 -6.74 6.74 0.36
N PHE A 48 -7.34 7.10 -0.80
CA PHE A 48 -7.48 8.48 -1.22
C PHE A 48 -8.32 9.30 -0.23
N ARG A 49 -9.49 8.80 0.15
CA ARG A 49 -10.40 9.49 1.07
C ARG A 49 -9.79 9.66 2.47
N ALA A 50 -9.05 8.64 2.95
CA ALA A 50 -8.46 8.65 4.29
C ALA A 50 -7.15 9.44 4.37
N PHE A 51 -6.41 9.57 3.28
CA PHE A 51 -5.08 10.18 3.33
C PHE A 51 -5.01 11.47 2.50
N GLN A 52 -4.98 11.38 1.17
CA GLN A 52 -4.77 12.56 0.32
C GLN A 52 -5.85 13.62 0.52
N ALA A 53 -7.11 13.20 0.54
CA ALA A 53 -8.22 14.11 0.78
C ALA A 53 -8.18 14.74 2.18
N ASN A 54 -7.81 13.97 3.20
CA ASN A 54 -7.70 14.50 4.57
C ASN A 54 -6.53 15.50 4.71
N VAL A 55 -5.39 15.25 4.04
CA VAL A 55 -4.27 16.21 4.02
C VAL A 55 -4.69 17.54 3.39
N VAL A 56 -5.43 17.49 2.28
CA VAL A 56 -5.94 18.73 1.64
C VAL A 56 -6.98 19.41 2.53
N GLN A 57 -7.83 18.65 3.23
CA GLN A 57 -8.75 19.17 4.24
C GLN A 57 -8.02 19.98 5.32
N ASP A 58 -6.94 19.43 5.87
CA ASP A 58 -6.14 20.10 6.91
C ASP A 58 -5.49 21.38 6.39
N LEU A 59 -4.99 21.36 5.16
CA LEU A 59 -4.37 22.53 4.53
C LEU A 59 -5.41 23.63 4.20
N LEU A 60 -6.61 23.25 3.79
CA LEU A 60 -7.72 24.19 3.59
C LEU A 60 -8.16 24.81 4.93
N ASN A 61 -8.26 24.00 6.00
CA ASN A 61 -8.61 24.49 7.34
C ASN A 61 -7.58 25.49 7.87
N LYS A 62 -6.28 25.32 7.52
CA LYS A 62 -5.19 26.23 7.91
C LYS A 62 -5.08 27.46 7.01
N GLY A 63 -5.80 27.49 5.89
CA GLY A 63 -5.68 28.52 4.86
C GLY A 63 -4.39 28.45 4.04
N ASP A 64 -3.69 27.30 4.07
CA ASP A 64 -2.50 27.05 3.26
C ASP A 64 -2.86 26.67 1.81
N LEU A 65 -4.10 26.25 1.57
CA LEU A 65 -4.70 26.05 0.25
C LEU A 65 -5.99 26.85 0.12
N ASP A 66 -6.33 27.23 -1.11
CA ASP A 66 -7.55 27.95 -1.48
C ASP A 66 -8.44 27.19 -2.48
N ARG A 67 -8.01 26.00 -2.87
CA ARG A 67 -8.69 25.08 -3.79
C ARG A 67 -8.60 23.66 -3.26
N GLY A 68 -9.61 22.85 -3.57
CA GLY A 68 -9.67 21.45 -3.20
C GLY A 68 -9.32 20.52 -4.37
N LEU A 69 -9.74 19.29 -4.24
CA LEU A 69 -9.40 18.19 -5.15
C LEU A 69 -10.51 17.97 -6.18
N VAL A 70 -10.09 17.53 -7.38
CA VAL A 70 -10.95 16.80 -8.30
C VAL A 70 -10.59 15.30 -8.17
N VAL A 71 -11.58 14.41 -8.14
CA VAL A 71 -11.35 12.97 -8.17
C VAL A 71 -12.02 12.34 -9.39
N ALA A 72 -11.35 11.38 -10.01
CA ALA A 72 -11.87 10.60 -11.11
C ALA A 72 -11.78 9.11 -10.81
N GLU A 73 -12.88 8.38 -11.02
CA GLU A 73 -12.92 6.92 -10.86
C GLU A 73 -13.04 6.25 -12.24
N GLY A 74 -12.11 5.36 -12.54
CA GLY A 74 -12.01 4.76 -13.88
C GLY A 74 -12.24 3.26 -13.94
N TYR A 75 -12.35 2.59 -12.80
CA TYR A 75 -12.62 1.16 -12.73
C TYR A 75 -14.08 0.89 -12.37
N ASP A 76 -14.58 1.54 -11.33
CA ASP A 76 -15.91 1.30 -10.77
C ASP A 76 -16.68 2.62 -10.63
N TYR A 77 -17.34 3.03 -11.70
CA TYR A 77 -18.07 4.30 -11.77
C TYR A 77 -19.20 4.42 -10.74
N GLU A 78 -19.74 3.27 -10.28
CA GLU A 78 -20.78 3.26 -9.24
C GLU A 78 -20.31 3.90 -7.92
N ILE A 79 -19.01 3.97 -7.68
CA ILE A 79 -18.46 4.68 -6.51
C ILE A 79 -18.82 6.17 -6.58
N ILE A 80 -18.69 6.79 -7.75
CA ILE A 80 -19.06 8.20 -7.94
C ILE A 80 -20.57 8.38 -7.78
N GLU A 81 -21.36 7.54 -8.44
CA GLU A 81 -22.82 7.66 -8.47
C GLU A 81 -23.46 7.39 -7.11
N LYS A 82 -22.94 6.38 -6.38
CA LYS A 82 -23.57 5.88 -5.15
C LYS A 82 -22.95 6.40 -3.87
N MET A 83 -21.68 6.87 -3.90
CA MET A 83 -20.97 7.34 -2.71
C MET A 83 -20.63 8.83 -2.76
N ASN A 84 -20.12 9.33 -3.90
CA ASN A 84 -19.73 10.73 -3.98
C ASN A 84 -20.93 11.66 -4.16
N HIS A 85 -21.71 11.48 -5.21
CA HIS A 85 -22.80 12.38 -5.56
C HIS A 85 -23.90 12.46 -4.49
N PRO A 86 -24.40 11.35 -3.89
CA PRO A 86 -25.42 11.42 -2.83
C PRO A 86 -24.99 12.17 -1.57
N HIS A 87 -23.68 12.26 -1.34
CA HIS A 87 -23.08 12.90 -0.19
C HIS A 87 -22.39 14.24 -0.51
N ASP A 88 -22.68 14.86 -1.66
CA ASP A 88 -22.04 16.11 -2.11
C ASP A 88 -20.50 16.06 -2.00
N ASP A 89 -19.90 14.91 -2.35
CA ASP A 89 -18.45 14.60 -2.26
C ASP A 89 -17.84 14.64 -0.84
N TYR A 90 -18.66 14.63 0.20
CA TYR A 90 -18.18 14.42 1.57
C TYR A 90 -17.94 12.95 1.88
N SER A 91 -17.03 12.70 2.78
CA SER A 91 -16.84 11.40 3.41
C SER A 91 -16.51 11.55 4.90
N ILE A 92 -16.74 10.50 5.69
CA ILE A 92 -16.31 10.47 7.08
C ILE A 92 -15.03 9.64 7.18
N LEU A 93 -13.96 10.24 7.70
CA LEU A 93 -12.75 9.52 8.11
C LEU A 93 -12.88 9.15 9.58
N VAL A 94 -12.78 7.84 9.87
CA VAL A 94 -12.69 7.33 11.24
C VAL A 94 -11.26 6.85 11.48
N THR A 95 -10.50 7.60 12.24
CA THR A 95 -9.13 7.26 12.60
C THR A 95 -9.14 6.33 13.82
N LEU A 96 -8.60 5.13 13.64
CA LEU A 96 -8.58 4.04 14.61
C LEU A 96 -7.24 4.06 15.36
N LYS A 97 -7.27 4.45 16.64
CA LYS A 97 -6.05 4.59 17.45
C LYS A 97 -5.67 3.32 18.19
N ALA A 98 -4.38 3.12 18.37
CA ALA A 98 -3.84 1.97 19.10
C ALA A 98 -4.33 1.84 20.54
N ASN A 99 -4.72 2.96 21.17
CA ASN A 99 -5.30 2.97 22.52
C ASN A 99 -6.79 2.57 22.59
N GLY A 100 -7.37 2.17 21.43
CA GLY A 100 -8.77 1.76 21.34
C GLY A 100 -9.78 2.90 21.20
N THR A 101 -9.33 4.16 21.06
CA THR A 101 -10.22 5.30 20.78
C THR A 101 -10.33 5.55 19.27
N VAL A 102 -11.39 6.27 18.87
CA VAL A 102 -11.61 6.68 17.49
C VAL A 102 -11.74 8.20 17.39
N GLU A 103 -11.20 8.77 16.32
CA GLU A 103 -11.43 10.17 15.94
C GLU A 103 -12.28 10.18 14.67
N LYS A 104 -13.20 11.14 14.57
CA LYS A 104 -14.16 11.25 13.46
C LYS A 104 -13.99 12.60 12.78
N THR A 105 -13.71 12.61 11.50
CA THR A 105 -13.52 13.81 10.68
C THR A 105 -14.43 13.77 9.47
N VAL A 106 -15.20 14.81 9.25
CA VAL A 106 -15.91 15.02 7.99
C VAL A 106 -14.93 15.62 6.99
N VAL A 107 -14.58 14.85 5.97
CA VAL A 107 -13.67 15.29 4.91
C VAL A 107 -14.51 15.86 3.77
N GLY A 108 -14.33 17.14 3.48
CA GLY A 108 -15.05 17.88 2.46
C GLY A 108 -14.13 18.55 1.43
N SER A 109 -12.89 18.09 1.29
CA SER A 109 -11.87 18.67 0.40
C SER A 109 -12.02 18.26 -1.07
N VAL A 110 -12.83 17.26 -1.38
CA VAL A 110 -13.19 16.89 -2.75
C VAL A 110 -14.29 17.84 -3.21
N MET A 111 -14.02 18.54 -4.31
CA MET A 111 -14.91 19.60 -4.83
C MET A 111 -15.64 19.18 -6.11
N GLU A 112 -15.14 18.18 -6.80
CA GLU A 112 -15.72 17.63 -8.02
C GLU A 112 -15.31 16.16 -8.14
N SER A 113 -16.28 15.28 -8.45
CA SER A 113 -16.03 13.86 -8.72
C SER A 113 -16.59 13.47 -10.08
N LEU A 114 -15.81 12.70 -10.85
CA LEU A 114 -16.11 12.37 -12.24
C LEU A 114 -15.86 10.88 -12.51
N ALA A 115 -16.65 10.28 -13.39
CA ALA A 115 -16.31 9.01 -13.99
C ALA A 115 -15.27 9.20 -15.10
N LEU A 116 -14.17 8.44 -15.07
CA LEU A 116 -13.22 8.35 -16.18
C LEU A 116 -13.80 7.40 -17.25
N ASP A 117 -14.87 7.84 -17.89
CA ASP A 117 -15.57 7.10 -18.93
C ASP A 117 -15.51 7.85 -20.26
N SER A 118 -14.82 7.26 -21.24
CA SER A 118 -14.68 7.85 -22.57
C SER A 118 -15.96 7.79 -23.41
N GLU A 119 -16.93 6.97 -23.00
CA GLU A 119 -18.25 6.90 -23.64
C GLU A 119 -19.22 7.96 -23.08
N ASP A 120 -18.96 8.52 -21.91
CA ASP A 120 -19.67 9.69 -21.37
C ASP A 120 -19.02 10.97 -21.88
N ASP A 121 -19.54 11.49 -22.98
CA ASP A 121 -18.96 12.69 -23.64
C ASP A 121 -18.92 13.92 -22.71
N ALA A 122 -19.85 14.07 -21.77
CA ALA A 122 -19.90 15.22 -20.86
C ALA A 122 -18.77 15.14 -19.81
N GLN A 123 -18.65 14.02 -19.12
CA GLN A 123 -17.63 13.81 -18.11
C GLN A 123 -16.23 13.75 -18.73
N PHE A 124 -16.07 13.05 -19.87
CA PHE A 124 -14.76 12.96 -20.52
C PHE A 124 -14.29 14.30 -21.11
N SER A 125 -15.23 15.13 -21.62
CA SER A 125 -14.90 16.51 -22.03
C SER A 125 -14.47 17.36 -20.85
N ARG A 126 -15.13 17.23 -19.69
CA ARG A 126 -14.71 17.93 -18.46
C ARG A 126 -13.32 17.50 -18.01
N LEU A 127 -13.00 16.22 -18.06
CA LEU A 127 -11.66 15.72 -17.74
C LEU A 127 -10.60 16.27 -18.72
N LYS A 128 -10.90 16.36 -20.01
CA LYS A 128 -10.02 16.99 -21.01
C LYS A 128 -9.83 18.50 -20.74
N GLU A 129 -10.88 19.20 -20.34
CA GLU A 129 -10.81 20.61 -19.93
C GLU A 129 -9.88 20.77 -18.73
N ILE A 130 -10.02 19.94 -17.69
CA ILE A 130 -9.14 19.94 -16.51
C ILE A 130 -7.69 19.71 -16.92
N PHE A 131 -7.42 18.70 -17.76
CA PHE A 131 -6.07 18.42 -18.24
C PHE A 131 -5.49 19.55 -19.10
N SER A 132 -6.33 20.29 -19.80
CA SER A 132 -5.93 21.43 -20.63
C SER A 132 -5.70 22.72 -19.83
N ALA A 133 -6.05 22.77 -18.54
CA ALA A 133 -5.89 23.95 -17.71
C ALA A 133 -4.41 24.21 -17.37
N ASP A 134 -4.00 25.50 -17.44
CA ASP A 134 -2.65 25.94 -17.04
C ASP A 134 -2.37 25.68 -15.56
N SER A 135 -3.43 25.80 -14.75
CA SER A 135 -3.37 25.64 -13.30
C SER A 135 -3.14 24.22 -12.84
N LEU A 136 -3.35 23.20 -13.69
CA LEU A 136 -3.17 21.79 -13.30
C LEU A 136 -1.67 21.48 -13.12
N GLN A 137 -1.29 21.18 -11.88
CA GLN A 137 0.08 20.90 -11.49
C GLN A 137 0.39 19.41 -11.49
N MET A 138 -0.57 18.60 -11.04
CA MET A 138 -0.36 17.15 -10.92
C MET A 138 -1.64 16.33 -11.11
N ALA A 139 -1.45 15.13 -11.63
CA ALA A 139 -2.42 14.04 -11.65
C ALA A 139 -1.85 12.89 -10.82
N THR A 140 -2.59 12.43 -9.82
CA THR A 140 -2.12 11.39 -8.88
C THR A 140 -2.98 10.14 -8.97
N PHE A 141 -2.43 8.98 -8.61
CA PHE A 141 -3.06 7.68 -8.86
C PHE A 141 -3.00 6.76 -7.64
N THR A 142 -4.14 6.17 -7.28
CA THR A 142 -4.25 5.00 -6.40
C THR A 142 -5.16 3.97 -7.08
N ILE A 143 -4.61 3.27 -8.07
CA ILE A 143 -5.33 2.36 -8.96
C ILE A 143 -4.86 0.92 -8.84
N THR A 144 -4.05 0.65 -7.84
CA THR A 144 -3.33 -0.60 -7.58
C THR A 144 -2.28 -0.95 -8.64
N GLU A 145 -1.30 -1.77 -8.29
CA GLU A 145 -0.25 -2.19 -9.23
C GLU A 145 -0.80 -2.79 -10.53
N LYS A 146 -1.93 -3.51 -10.43
CA LYS A 146 -2.59 -4.10 -11.61
C LYS A 146 -3.12 -3.06 -12.60
N GLY A 147 -3.46 -1.87 -12.12
CA GLY A 147 -3.96 -0.78 -12.96
C GLY A 147 -2.95 -0.28 -14.01
N TYR A 148 -1.65 -0.47 -13.75
CA TYR A 148 -0.57 -0.09 -14.68
C TYR A 148 -0.24 -1.17 -15.71
N ASN A 149 -0.74 -2.39 -15.54
CA ASN A 149 -0.40 -3.49 -16.42
C ASN A 149 -1.13 -3.40 -17.76
N LEU A 150 -0.39 -3.48 -18.84
CA LEU A 150 -0.90 -3.47 -20.21
C LEU A 150 -0.94 -4.86 -20.87
N TYR A 151 -0.33 -5.87 -20.23
CA TYR A 151 -0.01 -7.15 -20.85
C TYR A 151 -0.78 -8.31 -20.22
N GLY A 152 -1.16 -9.27 -21.02
CA GLY A 152 -1.66 -10.57 -20.58
C GLY A 152 -0.52 -11.49 -20.10
N SER A 153 -0.90 -12.66 -19.61
CA SER A 153 0.07 -13.68 -19.14
C SER A 153 0.98 -14.24 -20.22
N ASP A 154 0.59 -14.08 -21.49
CA ASP A 154 1.35 -14.48 -22.69
C ASP A 154 2.34 -13.39 -23.17
N GLY A 155 2.37 -12.23 -22.49
CA GLY A 155 3.21 -11.10 -22.86
C GLY A 155 2.67 -10.23 -24.01
N SER A 156 1.51 -10.54 -24.56
CA SER A 156 0.82 -9.69 -25.54
C SER A 156 0.02 -8.58 -24.82
N PHE A 157 -0.32 -7.50 -25.53
CA PHE A 157 -1.23 -6.50 -25.00
C PHE A 157 -2.61 -7.14 -24.68
N MET A 158 -3.19 -6.74 -23.56
CA MET A 158 -4.58 -7.09 -23.25
C MET A 158 -5.52 -6.61 -24.36
N PRO A 159 -6.63 -7.31 -24.66
CA PRO A 159 -7.50 -6.98 -25.79
C PRO A 159 -7.96 -5.52 -25.86
N ALA A 160 -8.36 -4.93 -24.74
CA ALA A 160 -8.77 -3.53 -24.69
C ALA A 160 -7.61 -2.57 -25.00
N VAL A 161 -6.40 -2.88 -24.50
CA VAL A 161 -5.19 -2.09 -24.78
C VAL A 161 -4.82 -2.17 -26.26
N ALA A 162 -4.84 -3.37 -26.84
CA ALA A 162 -4.56 -3.55 -28.26
C ALA A 162 -5.57 -2.81 -29.15
N ALA A 163 -6.83 -2.84 -28.80
CA ALA A 163 -7.88 -2.10 -29.49
C ALA A 163 -7.66 -0.56 -29.42
N ASP A 164 -7.34 -0.04 -28.24
CA ASP A 164 -7.06 1.38 -28.05
C ASP A 164 -5.78 1.83 -28.80
N MET A 165 -4.75 0.98 -28.85
CA MET A 165 -3.54 1.24 -29.63
C MET A 165 -3.84 1.39 -31.14
N ALA A 166 -4.82 0.63 -31.63
CA ALA A 166 -5.25 0.66 -33.04
C ALA A 166 -6.26 1.80 -33.33
N ALA A 167 -7.06 2.20 -32.35
CA ALA A 167 -8.13 3.21 -32.51
C ALA A 167 -7.65 4.66 -32.28
N GLY A 168 -6.61 4.86 -31.48
CA GLY A 168 -6.07 6.17 -31.17
C GLY A 168 -6.70 6.85 -29.93
N PRO A 169 -6.35 8.13 -29.69
CA PRO A 169 -6.64 8.80 -28.43
C PRO A 169 -8.08 9.30 -28.26
N GLN A 170 -9.02 9.06 -29.18
CA GLN A 170 -10.33 9.69 -29.17
C GLN A 170 -11.24 9.14 -28.07
N LYS A 171 -11.47 7.80 -28.06
CA LYS A 171 -12.35 7.11 -27.13
C LYS A 171 -11.73 5.78 -26.66
N PRO A 172 -10.62 5.80 -25.93
CA PRO A 172 -10.01 4.57 -25.43
C PRO A 172 -10.87 3.93 -24.32
N ALA A 173 -10.93 2.61 -24.31
CA ALA A 173 -11.68 1.83 -23.33
C ALA A 173 -10.85 1.44 -22.10
N SER A 174 -9.54 1.19 -22.28
CA SER A 174 -8.64 0.80 -21.21
C SER A 174 -8.33 1.96 -20.27
N TYR A 175 -8.06 1.65 -19.00
CA TYR A 175 -7.80 2.67 -17.97
C TYR A 175 -6.66 3.60 -18.38
N ILE A 176 -5.49 3.04 -18.67
CA ILE A 176 -4.30 3.84 -19.04
C ILE A 176 -4.49 4.52 -20.41
N GLY A 177 -5.21 3.90 -21.33
CA GLY A 177 -5.58 4.54 -22.61
C GLY A 177 -6.37 5.83 -22.39
N LYS A 178 -7.36 5.82 -21.49
CA LYS A 178 -8.11 7.03 -21.13
C LYS A 178 -7.21 8.10 -20.52
N VAL A 179 -6.33 7.73 -19.57
CA VAL A 179 -5.37 8.66 -18.97
C VAL A 179 -4.41 9.22 -20.02
N ALA A 180 -3.88 8.39 -20.91
CA ALA A 180 -3.02 8.82 -22.02
C ALA A 180 -3.75 9.79 -22.98
N SER A 181 -5.06 9.55 -23.23
CA SER A 181 -5.91 10.47 -24.01
C SER A 181 -6.04 11.86 -23.35
N LEU A 182 -6.21 11.91 -22.02
CA LEU A 182 -6.24 13.16 -21.28
C LEU A 182 -4.88 13.89 -21.36
N LEU A 183 -3.77 13.14 -21.26
CA LEU A 183 -2.44 13.72 -21.41
C LEU A 183 -2.20 14.21 -22.84
N TYR A 184 -2.73 13.53 -23.86
CA TYR A 184 -2.71 13.98 -25.24
C TYR A 184 -3.51 15.28 -25.43
N ALA A 185 -4.65 15.43 -24.76
CA ALA A 185 -5.40 16.69 -24.76
C ALA A 185 -4.57 17.85 -24.16
N ARG A 186 -3.79 17.57 -23.09
CA ARG A 186 -2.88 18.55 -22.49
C ARG A 186 -1.74 18.93 -23.43
N PHE A 187 -1.18 17.95 -24.16
CA PHE A 187 -0.18 18.19 -25.20
C PHE A 187 -0.73 19.13 -26.28
N LEU A 188 -1.92 18.84 -26.81
CA LEU A 188 -2.58 19.67 -27.83
C LEU A 188 -2.92 21.08 -27.32
N ALA A 189 -3.13 21.26 -26.01
CA ALA A 189 -3.37 22.55 -25.38
C ALA A 189 -2.09 23.40 -25.20
N GLY A 190 -0.96 22.98 -25.77
CA GLY A 190 0.31 23.71 -25.79
C GLY A 190 1.44 23.06 -25.02
N GLU A 191 1.52 21.72 -25.00
CA GLU A 191 2.57 20.96 -24.32
C GLU A 191 2.79 21.37 -22.86
N LYS A 192 1.72 21.62 -22.13
CA LYS A 192 1.77 22.15 -20.77
C LYS A 192 2.39 21.13 -19.81
N PRO A 193 3.32 21.54 -18.93
CA PRO A 193 4.00 20.60 -18.04
C PRO A 193 3.07 20.08 -16.94
N ILE A 194 3.31 18.81 -16.50
CA ILE A 194 2.53 18.14 -15.45
C ILE A 194 3.37 17.07 -14.75
N ALA A 195 3.09 16.81 -13.48
CA ALA A 195 3.55 15.62 -12.77
C ALA A 195 2.45 14.55 -12.75
N MET A 196 2.78 13.32 -13.19
CA MET A 196 1.93 12.13 -13.15
C MET A 196 2.45 11.23 -12.02
N VAL A 197 1.75 11.20 -10.88
CA VAL A 197 2.30 10.70 -9.62
C VAL A 197 1.56 9.45 -9.17
N SER A 198 2.15 8.28 -9.35
CA SER A 198 1.63 7.07 -8.72
C SER A 198 1.80 7.16 -7.21
N MET A 199 0.71 6.96 -6.46
CA MET A 199 0.69 6.86 -5.00
C MET A 199 0.28 5.45 -4.55
N ASP A 200 0.52 4.45 -5.38
CA ASP A 200 0.28 3.04 -5.06
C ASP A 200 1.46 2.44 -4.30
N ASN A 201 1.15 1.52 -3.39
CA ASN A 201 2.16 0.81 -2.62
C ASN A 201 2.77 -0.34 -3.44
N CYS A 202 3.55 0.01 -4.44
CA CYS A 202 4.33 -0.92 -5.23
C CYS A 202 5.70 -0.31 -5.56
N SER A 203 6.70 -1.16 -5.68
CA SER A 203 8.09 -0.75 -5.93
C SER A 203 8.22 -0.03 -7.26
N HIS A 204 8.98 1.08 -7.25
CA HIS A 204 9.27 1.92 -8.41
C HIS A 204 7.98 2.32 -9.17
N ASN A 205 6.97 2.72 -8.43
CA ASN A 205 5.63 2.97 -8.93
C ASN A 205 5.58 4.04 -10.04
N GLY A 206 6.40 5.09 -9.96
CA GLY A 206 6.52 6.10 -11.02
C GLY A 206 7.00 5.53 -12.35
N ASP A 207 7.95 4.57 -12.33
CA ASP A 207 8.43 3.92 -13.57
C ASP A 207 7.36 3.04 -14.21
N LYS A 208 6.52 2.37 -13.40
CA LYS A 208 5.38 1.57 -13.91
C LYS A 208 4.38 2.45 -14.65
N LEU A 209 4.03 3.59 -14.04
CA LEU A 209 3.14 4.56 -14.68
C LEU A 209 3.78 5.17 -15.94
N ALA A 210 5.07 5.54 -15.86
CA ALA A 210 5.81 6.07 -17.00
C ALA A 210 5.84 5.09 -18.18
N ALA A 211 6.16 3.83 -17.92
CA ALA A 211 6.19 2.78 -18.95
C ALA A 211 4.82 2.59 -19.61
N ALA A 212 3.75 2.58 -18.79
CA ALA A 212 2.39 2.39 -19.29
C ALA A 212 1.92 3.56 -20.18
N ILE A 213 2.13 4.80 -19.76
CA ILE A 213 1.77 6.00 -20.53
C ILE A 213 2.63 6.11 -21.80
N THR A 214 3.95 5.86 -21.68
CA THR A 214 4.88 5.90 -22.82
C THR A 214 4.51 4.89 -23.90
N ALA A 215 4.10 3.68 -23.51
CA ALA A 215 3.66 2.66 -24.47
C ALA A 215 2.49 3.14 -25.33
N PHE A 216 1.51 3.87 -24.75
CA PHE A 216 0.42 4.46 -25.52
C PHE A 216 0.89 5.58 -26.43
N ALA A 217 1.77 6.47 -25.96
CA ALA A 217 2.31 7.56 -26.77
C ALA A 217 3.08 6.99 -27.99
N GLU A 218 4.00 6.04 -27.76
CA GLU A 218 4.74 5.37 -28.82
C GLU A 218 3.82 4.63 -29.80
N GLY A 219 2.83 3.89 -29.27
CA GLY A 219 1.89 3.13 -30.09
C GLY A 219 1.05 4.02 -31.00
N TRP A 220 0.50 5.11 -30.48
CA TRP A 220 -0.31 6.03 -31.26
C TRP A 220 0.50 6.83 -32.29
N VAL A 221 1.70 7.30 -31.93
CA VAL A 221 2.61 7.97 -32.87
C VAL A 221 3.03 7.02 -33.99
N LYS A 222 3.47 5.80 -33.64
CA LYS A 222 3.87 4.77 -34.62
C LYS A 222 2.75 4.42 -35.61
N ASN A 223 1.51 4.41 -35.14
CA ASN A 223 0.33 4.12 -35.97
C ASN A 223 -0.20 5.35 -36.72
N GLY A 224 0.43 6.53 -36.59
CA GLY A 224 -0.02 7.78 -37.23
C GLY A 224 -1.33 8.33 -36.66
N LEU A 225 -1.66 8.01 -35.41
CA LEU A 225 -2.91 8.36 -34.74
C LEU A 225 -2.74 9.54 -33.76
N ALA A 226 -1.50 9.92 -33.45
CA ALA A 226 -1.13 11.07 -32.64
C ALA A 226 0.01 11.83 -33.33
N ASP A 227 0.18 13.12 -32.93
CA ASP A 227 1.27 13.96 -33.38
C ASP A 227 2.64 13.35 -32.99
N GLU A 228 3.62 13.40 -33.90
CA GLU A 228 4.96 12.84 -33.68
C GLU A 228 5.65 13.43 -32.43
N ALA A 229 5.38 14.69 -32.08
CA ALA A 229 5.96 15.34 -30.90
C ALA A 229 5.36 14.85 -29.58
N PHE A 230 4.24 14.12 -29.58
CA PHE A 230 3.60 13.63 -28.36
C PHE A 230 4.48 12.65 -27.59
N GLU A 231 5.15 11.73 -28.28
CA GLU A 231 6.09 10.82 -27.63
C GLU A 231 7.24 11.57 -26.95
N ALA A 232 7.82 12.56 -27.65
CA ALA A 232 8.88 13.39 -27.10
C ALA A 232 8.42 14.20 -25.88
N TYR A 233 7.19 14.73 -25.93
CA TYR A 233 6.57 15.44 -24.80
C TYR A 233 6.46 14.53 -23.57
N VAL A 234 5.96 13.30 -23.72
CA VAL A 234 5.81 12.34 -22.61
C VAL A 234 7.16 11.94 -22.02
N LYS A 235 8.19 11.76 -22.85
CA LYS A 235 9.54 11.35 -22.43
C LYS A 235 10.42 12.47 -21.89
N THR A 236 10.00 13.72 -22.00
CA THR A 236 10.77 14.87 -21.52
C THR A 236 10.38 15.22 -20.08
N SER A 237 11.24 14.96 -19.11
CA SER A 237 10.96 15.15 -17.67
C SER A 237 10.63 16.59 -17.26
N GLY A 238 11.09 17.57 -18.03
CA GLY A 238 10.68 18.98 -17.86
C GLY A 238 9.28 19.31 -18.40
N LYS A 239 8.63 18.36 -19.08
CA LYS A 239 7.26 18.45 -19.59
C LYS A 239 6.34 17.50 -18.81
N VAL A 240 6.63 16.20 -18.81
CA VAL A 240 5.90 15.19 -18.04
C VAL A 240 6.87 14.48 -17.12
N SER A 241 6.67 14.61 -15.83
CA SER A 241 7.44 13.87 -14.83
C SER A 241 6.62 12.72 -14.26
N PHE A 242 7.32 11.69 -13.80
CA PHE A 242 6.75 10.52 -13.13
C PHE A 242 7.48 10.31 -11.80
N PRO A 243 7.18 11.15 -10.79
CA PRO A 243 7.81 11.05 -9.47
C PRO A 243 7.57 9.70 -8.83
N TRP A 244 8.61 9.14 -8.20
CA TRP A 244 8.45 7.98 -7.34
C TRP A 244 7.82 8.39 -6.01
N THR A 245 7.05 7.48 -5.44
CA THR A 245 6.52 7.68 -4.09
C THR A 245 6.68 6.42 -3.24
N MET A 246 6.75 6.62 -1.93
CA MET A 246 6.53 5.57 -0.96
C MET A 246 5.36 5.99 -0.09
N ILE A 247 4.27 5.23 -0.14
CA ILE A 247 3.09 5.43 0.67
C ILE A 247 2.98 4.34 1.73
N ASP A 248 2.56 4.71 2.92
CA ASP A 248 2.30 3.76 3.99
C ASP A 248 1.15 4.25 4.87
N LYS A 249 -0.02 3.66 4.71
CA LYS A 249 -1.22 3.83 5.53
C LYS A 249 -2.13 2.63 5.34
N ILE A 250 -2.65 2.09 6.42
CA ILE A 250 -3.63 1.00 6.37
C ILE A 250 -5.04 1.59 6.43
N THR A 251 -5.86 1.22 5.45
CA THR A 251 -7.27 1.58 5.35
C THR A 251 -8.10 0.30 5.22
N PRO A 252 -8.50 -0.31 6.34
CA PRO A 252 -9.30 -1.52 6.31
C PRO A 252 -10.63 -1.30 5.58
N ARG A 253 -11.25 -2.41 5.14
CA ARG A 253 -12.63 -2.39 4.66
C ARG A 253 -13.51 -1.74 5.74
N PRO A 254 -14.57 -0.96 5.37
CA PRO A 254 -15.52 -0.44 6.32
C PRO A 254 -16.03 -1.53 7.28
N ASP A 255 -15.93 -1.29 8.57
CA ASP A 255 -16.24 -2.25 9.63
C ASP A 255 -17.63 -1.98 10.21
N ALA A 256 -18.40 -3.05 10.44
CA ALA A 256 -19.76 -2.94 10.97
C ALA A 256 -19.80 -2.32 12.38
N SER A 257 -18.78 -2.53 13.22
CA SER A 257 -18.71 -1.94 14.55
C SER A 257 -18.53 -0.42 14.48
N ILE A 258 -17.79 0.06 13.48
CA ILE A 258 -17.63 1.50 13.24
C ILE A 258 -18.92 2.09 12.69
N GLU A 259 -19.58 1.41 11.75
CA GLU A 259 -20.90 1.82 11.26
C GLU A 259 -21.90 1.99 12.42
N GLU A 260 -21.92 1.05 13.37
CA GLU A 260 -22.78 1.15 14.56
C GLU A 260 -22.45 2.35 15.44
N ILE A 261 -21.17 2.71 15.60
CA ILE A 261 -20.77 3.92 16.33
C ILE A 261 -21.35 5.17 15.65
N LEU A 262 -21.18 5.28 14.33
CA LEU A 262 -21.65 6.43 13.57
C LEU A 262 -23.20 6.51 13.57
N LYS A 263 -23.90 5.37 13.49
CA LYS A 263 -25.37 5.31 13.59
C LYS A 263 -25.85 5.73 15.00
N LYS A 264 -25.16 5.34 16.06
CA LYS A 264 -25.47 5.80 17.44
C LYS A 264 -25.26 7.29 17.62
N ASP A 265 -24.32 7.89 16.92
CA ASP A 265 -24.14 9.34 16.86
C ASP A 265 -25.28 10.06 16.12
N GLY A 266 -26.16 9.32 15.45
CA GLY A 266 -27.28 9.83 14.68
C GLY A 266 -26.97 10.17 13.23
N VAL A 267 -25.87 9.63 12.66
CA VAL A 267 -25.56 9.76 11.22
C VAL A 267 -26.45 8.79 10.43
N GLU A 268 -27.05 9.29 9.38
CA GLU A 268 -27.99 8.58 8.51
C GLU A 268 -27.33 8.19 7.18
N GLU A 269 -27.94 7.25 6.47
CA GLU A 269 -27.53 6.88 5.10
C GLU A 269 -26.09 6.35 5.02
N LEU A 270 -25.67 5.57 6.03
CA LEU A 270 -24.31 5.02 6.15
C LEU A 270 -24.16 3.61 5.55
N ASP A 271 -25.25 3.01 5.08
CA ASP A 271 -25.25 1.61 4.66
C ASP A 271 -24.23 1.38 3.54
N PRO A 272 -23.33 0.40 3.71
CA PRO A 272 -22.39 0.06 2.67
C PRO A 272 -23.08 -0.44 1.41
N VAL A 273 -22.50 -0.14 0.25
CA VAL A 273 -22.97 -0.62 -1.05
C VAL A 273 -21.98 -1.62 -1.61
N VAL A 274 -22.46 -2.72 -2.13
CA VAL A 274 -21.69 -3.62 -2.99
C VAL A 274 -22.02 -3.28 -4.42
N THR A 275 -21.04 -2.83 -5.18
CA THR A 275 -21.22 -2.45 -6.58
C THR A 275 -21.35 -3.67 -7.48
N SER A 276 -21.71 -3.48 -8.74
CA SER A 276 -21.74 -4.54 -9.76
C SER A 276 -20.37 -5.20 -9.99
N LYS A 277 -19.28 -4.50 -9.65
CA LYS A 277 -17.89 -5.00 -9.71
C LYS A 277 -17.42 -5.65 -8.40
N ASN A 278 -18.33 -5.90 -7.46
CA ASN A 278 -18.06 -6.43 -6.13
C ASN A 278 -17.14 -5.54 -5.27
N THR A 279 -17.10 -4.25 -5.54
CA THR A 279 -16.43 -3.30 -4.65
C THR A 279 -17.37 -2.99 -3.48
N TYR A 280 -16.83 -3.14 -2.25
CA TYR A 280 -17.53 -2.80 -1.03
C TYR A 280 -17.16 -1.37 -0.62
N VAL A 281 -18.12 -0.46 -0.67
CA VAL A 281 -17.91 0.97 -0.36
C VAL A 281 -18.93 1.48 0.64
N ALA A 282 -18.53 2.44 1.46
CA ALA A 282 -19.38 3.13 2.43
C ALA A 282 -19.09 4.63 2.41
N PRO A 283 -20.02 5.49 2.91
CA PRO A 283 -19.77 6.93 3.04
C PRO A 283 -18.68 7.28 4.06
N PHE A 284 -18.17 6.29 4.77
CA PHE A 284 -17.08 6.43 5.72
C PHE A 284 -15.91 5.51 5.38
N VAL A 285 -14.74 5.85 5.85
CA VAL A 285 -13.51 5.04 5.75
C VAL A 285 -12.87 4.88 7.10
N ASN A 286 -12.41 3.66 7.38
CA ASN A 286 -11.59 3.37 8.54
C ASN A 286 -10.11 3.51 8.15
N ALA A 287 -9.30 4.11 9.01
CA ALA A 287 -7.87 4.20 8.78
C ALA A 287 -7.10 4.13 10.10
N GLU A 288 -5.88 3.58 10.06
CA GLU A 288 -4.94 3.74 11.17
C GLU A 288 -4.52 5.21 11.35
N GLU A 289 -3.98 5.56 12.53
CA GLU A 289 -3.45 6.91 12.77
C GLU A 289 -2.14 7.17 12.05
N CYS A 290 -1.29 6.15 11.88
CA CYS A 290 -0.01 6.29 11.19
C CYS A 290 -0.18 6.51 9.70
N GLN A 291 0.63 7.44 9.17
CA GLN A 291 0.67 7.70 7.73
C GLN A 291 2.01 8.26 7.30
N TYR A 292 2.52 7.78 6.17
CA TYR A 292 3.74 8.28 5.54
C TYR A 292 3.51 8.36 4.03
N LEU A 293 3.84 9.50 3.46
CA LEU A 293 3.90 9.67 2.01
C LEU A 293 5.15 10.49 1.67
N VAL A 294 6.12 9.80 1.10
CA VAL A 294 7.39 10.36 0.65
C VAL A 294 7.35 10.41 -0.88
N ILE A 295 7.65 11.57 -1.45
CA ILE A 295 7.49 11.84 -2.88
C ILE A 295 8.79 12.41 -3.44
N GLU A 296 9.21 11.95 -4.61
CA GLU A 296 10.27 12.59 -5.38
C GLU A 296 9.84 14.00 -5.79
N ASP A 297 10.64 15.01 -5.43
CA ASP A 297 10.33 16.41 -5.72
C ASP A 297 10.69 16.78 -7.16
N ASN A 298 9.89 16.28 -8.10
CA ASN A 298 10.02 16.52 -9.53
C ASN A 298 8.67 16.94 -10.14
N PHE A 299 8.36 18.23 -10.05
CA PHE A 299 7.08 18.83 -10.47
C PHE A 299 7.31 19.96 -11.46
N PRO A 300 7.29 19.69 -12.77
CA PRO A 300 7.64 20.67 -13.80
C PRO A 300 6.66 21.85 -13.91
N ASN A 301 5.43 21.73 -13.39
CA ASN A 301 4.44 22.82 -13.28
C ASN A 301 4.28 23.31 -11.83
N GLY A 302 5.30 23.10 -10.98
CA GLY A 302 5.18 23.35 -9.56
C GLY A 302 4.21 22.37 -8.85
N ARG A 303 4.07 22.53 -7.54
CA ARG A 303 3.16 21.74 -6.69
C ARG A 303 2.63 22.58 -5.53
N PRO A 304 1.51 22.18 -4.93
CA PRO A 304 1.06 22.79 -3.67
C PRO A 304 2.03 22.45 -2.53
N ALA A 305 2.02 23.27 -1.47
CA ALA A 305 2.88 23.13 -0.30
C ALA A 305 2.39 22.00 0.64
N LEU A 306 2.35 20.77 0.12
CA LEU A 306 1.83 19.59 0.84
C LEU A 306 2.72 19.17 2.01
N GLU A 307 3.96 19.60 2.07
CA GLU A 307 4.85 19.44 3.23
C GLU A 307 4.28 20.06 4.50
N LYS A 308 3.48 21.11 4.40
CA LYS A 308 2.74 21.69 5.53
C LYS A 308 1.63 20.76 6.06
N GLY A 309 1.21 19.80 5.25
CA GLY A 309 0.28 18.73 5.61
C GLY A 309 0.98 17.43 6.03
N GLY A 310 2.31 17.45 6.20
CA GLY A 310 3.09 16.31 6.67
C GLY A 310 3.60 15.37 5.57
N LEU A 311 3.42 15.70 4.29
CA LEU A 311 4.04 14.95 3.19
C LEU A 311 5.52 15.31 3.09
N ILE A 312 6.36 14.36 2.69
CA ILE A 312 7.82 14.54 2.62
C ILE A 312 8.23 14.53 1.15
N PHE A 313 8.90 15.62 0.74
CA PHE A 313 9.46 15.74 -0.61
C PHE A 313 10.98 15.61 -0.56
N THR A 314 11.54 14.81 -1.47
CA THR A 314 12.96 14.47 -1.46
C THR A 314 13.44 14.01 -2.83
N THR A 315 14.66 13.48 -2.92
CA THR A 315 15.19 12.90 -4.17
C THR A 315 14.64 11.49 -4.41
N ARG A 316 14.61 11.03 -5.66
CA ARG A 316 14.26 9.66 -6.05
C ARG A 316 15.06 8.61 -5.28
N GLU A 317 16.38 8.83 -5.15
CA GLU A 317 17.25 7.94 -4.39
C GLU A 317 16.82 7.81 -2.92
N THR A 318 16.38 8.90 -2.31
CA THR A 318 15.90 8.88 -0.92
C THR A 318 14.55 8.19 -0.79
N VAL A 319 13.64 8.34 -1.76
CA VAL A 319 12.38 7.57 -1.81
C VAL A 319 12.68 6.07 -1.84
N ASP A 320 13.62 5.62 -2.69
CA ASP A 320 14.06 4.21 -2.77
C ASP A 320 14.65 3.71 -1.43
N LYS A 321 15.45 4.55 -0.76
CA LYS A 321 15.98 4.22 0.56
C LYS A 321 14.89 4.05 1.62
N VAL A 322 13.85 4.89 1.60
CA VAL A 322 12.70 4.76 2.52
C VAL A 322 11.93 3.47 2.25
N GLU A 323 11.68 3.15 0.99
CA GLU A 323 11.05 1.89 0.62
C GLU A 323 11.86 0.68 1.12
N LYS A 324 13.18 0.66 0.86
CA LYS A 324 14.08 -0.40 1.32
C LYS A 324 14.14 -0.51 2.84
N MET A 325 14.22 0.61 3.56
CA MET A 325 14.15 0.65 5.02
C MET A 325 12.90 -0.07 5.54
N LYS A 326 11.73 0.26 4.99
CA LYS A 326 10.43 -0.34 5.35
C LYS A 326 10.37 -1.82 5.01
N VAL A 327 10.71 -2.17 3.75
CA VAL A 327 10.49 -3.51 3.20
C VAL A 327 11.51 -4.51 3.70
N CYS A 328 12.79 -4.12 3.81
CA CYS A 328 13.88 -5.04 4.14
C CYS A 328 14.18 -5.12 5.64
N THR A 329 13.71 -4.15 6.45
CA THR A 329 14.16 -4.07 7.85
C THR A 329 13.05 -3.71 8.84
N CYS A 330 12.38 -2.55 8.67
CA CYS A 330 11.66 -1.93 9.78
C CYS A 330 10.20 -2.36 9.95
N LEU A 331 9.56 -2.91 8.93
CA LEU A 331 8.14 -3.31 8.99
C LEU A 331 7.92 -4.74 8.46
N ASN A 332 8.22 -4.98 7.19
CA ASN A 332 7.77 -6.22 6.54
C ASN A 332 8.42 -7.49 7.11
N PRO A 333 9.71 -7.51 7.52
CA PRO A 333 10.29 -8.68 8.19
C PRO A 333 9.59 -9.00 9.51
N LEU A 334 9.25 -7.97 10.30
CA LEU A 334 8.59 -8.13 11.59
C LEU A 334 7.20 -8.75 11.43
N HIS A 335 6.42 -8.25 10.48
CA HIS A 335 5.14 -8.85 10.11
C HIS A 335 5.28 -10.31 9.65
N THR A 336 6.31 -10.62 8.85
CA THR A 336 6.52 -12.00 8.38
C THR A 336 6.86 -12.95 9.52
N ALA A 337 7.72 -12.51 10.45
CA ALA A 337 8.08 -13.30 11.63
C ALA A 337 6.84 -13.62 12.49
N LEU A 338 6.00 -12.61 12.75
CA LEU A 338 4.73 -12.80 13.45
C LEU A 338 3.82 -13.75 12.70
N ALA A 339 3.58 -13.53 11.41
CA ALA A 339 2.65 -14.34 10.63
C ALA A 339 3.00 -15.84 10.64
N VAL A 340 4.28 -16.19 10.49
CA VAL A 340 4.75 -17.57 10.52
C VAL A 340 4.43 -18.21 11.86
N TYR A 341 4.83 -17.58 12.94
CA TYR A 341 4.61 -18.13 14.29
C TYR A 341 3.17 -17.99 14.77
N GLY A 342 2.46 -16.96 14.34
CA GLY A 342 1.05 -16.77 14.61
C GLY A 342 0.20 -17.90 14.03
N CYS A 343 0.46 -18.33 12.79
CA CYS A 343 -0.18 -19.51 12.22
C CYS A 343 0.11 -20.78 13.02
N LEU A 344 1.37 -20.99 13.41
CA LEU A 344 1.78 -22.17 14.18
C LEU A 344 1.16 -22.20 15.57
N LEU A 345 0.99 -21.06 16.22
CA LEU A 345 0.42 -20.94 17.56
C LEU A 345 -1.10 -20.75 17.58
N GLY A 346 -1.75 -20.73 16.40
CA GLY A 346 -3.21 -20.65 16.27
C GLY A 346 -3.80 -19.27 16.48
N TYR A 347 -3.03 -18.20 16.29
CA TYR A 347 -3.55 -16.82 16.34
C TYR A 347 -4.38 -16.48 15.10
N ASN A 348 -5.36 -15.59 15.30
CA ASN A 348 -6.23 -15.07 14.24
C ASN A 348 -6.01 -13.59 13.96
N LEU A 349 -5.33 -12.87 14.83
CA LEU A 349 -5.01 -11.45 14.69
C LEU A 349 -3.56 -11.20 15.09
N ILE A 350 -2.86 -10.44 14.27
CA ILE A 350 -1.47 -10.01 14.53
C ILE A 350 -1.38 -9.16 15.81
N SER A 351 -2.39 -8.34 16.08
CA SER A 351 -2.43 -7.53 17.31
C SER A 351 -2.47 -8.37 18.59
N GLU A 352 -3.10 -9.54 18.57
CA GLU A 352 -3.12 -10.47 19.69
C GLU A 352 -1.76 -11.16 19.91
N GLU A 353 -1.00 -11.38 18.85
CA GLU A 353 0.36 -11.93 18.93
C GLU A 353 1.29 -11.02 19.73
N MET A 354 1.10 -9.68 19.65
CA MET A 354 1.90 -8.72 20.40
C MET A 354 1.67 -8.75 21.92
N LYS A 355 0.62 -9.43 22.38
CA LYS A 355 0.38 -9.71 23.82
C LYS A 355 1.20 -10.91 24.31
N ASN A 356 1.71 -11.73 23.39
CA ASN A 356 2.60 -12.84 23.70
C ASN A 356 4.04 -12.32 23.88
N PRO A 357 4.64 -12.48 25.08
CA PRO A 357 5.97 -11.90 25.37
C PRO A 357 7.06 -12.47 24.46
N SER A 358 6.99 -13.75 24.08
CA SER A 358 7.98 -14.39 23.19
C SER A 358 7.89 -13.85 21.77
N LEU A 359 6.68 -13.67 21.22
CA LEU A 359 6.48 -13.12 19.89
C LEU A 359 6.87 -11.63 19.84
N LYS A 360 6.48 -10.86 20.86
CA LYS A 360 6.92 -9.47 20.98
C LYS A 360 8.45 -9.36 21.02
N LYS A 361 9.09 -10.19 21.84
CA LYS A 361 10.55 -10.20 21.96
C LYS A 361 11.25 -10.64 20.68
N LEU A 362 10.68 -11.62 19.96
CA LEU A 362 11.16 -12.05 18.64
C LEU A 362 11.32 -10.86 17.70
N VAL A 363 10.25 -10.09 17.51
CA VAL A 363 10.27 -8.96 16.59
C VAL A 363 11.07 -7.76 17.09
N GLU A 364 11.13 -7.53 18.40
CA GLU A 364 12.05 -6.53 18.99
C GLU A 364 13.51 -6.84 18.67
N VAL A 365 13.95 -8.09 18.84
CA VAL A 365 15.32 -8.47 18.56
C VAL A 365 15.61 -8.43 17.07
N ILE A 366 14.71 -8.96 16.23
CA ILE A 366 14.88 -8.87 14.77
C ILE A 366 14.99 -7.41 14.33
N GLY A 367 14.11 -6.54 14.80
CA GLY A 367 14.12 -5.13 14.42
C GLY A 367 15.36 -4.38 14.93
N TYR A 368 15.55 -4.38 16.26
CA TYR A 368 16.58 -3.52 16.88
C TYR A 368 17.98 -4.08 16.86
N LYS A 369 18.16 -5.40 16.94
CA LYS A 369 19.48 -6.01 17.08
C LYS A 369 20.01 -6.64 15.79
N GLU A 370 19.14 -7.23 14.98
CA GLU A 370 19.56 -7.92 13.76
C GLU A 370 19.36 -7.05 12.51
N GLY A 371 18.28 -6.29 12.41
CA GLY A 371 17.97 -5.45 11.25
C GLY A 371 18.62 -4.06 11.32
N LEU A 372 18.46 -3.35 12.44
CA LEU A 372 18.90 -1.96 12.58
C LEU A 372 20.39 -1.72 12.30
N PRO A 373 21.34 -2.63 12.65
CA PRO A 373 22.76 -2.45 12.34
C PRO A 373 23.09 -2.34 10.84
N VAL A 374 22.23 -2.86 9.97
CA VAL A 374 22.44 -2.85 8.52
C VAL A 374 21.32 -2.11 7.76
N VAL A 375 20.45 -1.40 8.48
CA VAL A 375 19.34 -0.68 7.86
C VAL A 375 19.85 0.39 6.90
N ILE A 376 19.19 0.50 5.77
CA ILE A 376 19.40 1.63 4.86
C ILE A 376 18.73 2.85 5.48
N ASN A 377 19.53 3.77 6.03
CA ASN A 377 19.03 5.01 6.63
C ASN A 377 18.75 6.04 5.53
N PRO A 378 17.50 6.46 5.33
CA PRO A 378 17.14 7.46 4.32
C PRO A 378 17.51 8.89 4.73
N GLY A 379 17.82 9.15 6.00
CA GLY A 379 18.17 10.46 6.54
C GLY A 379 17.01 11.42 6.78
N ILE A 380 15.79 11.09 6.31
CA ILE A 380 14.56 11.91 6.46
C ILE A 380 13.54 11.29 7.41
N LEU A 381 13.67 10.02 7.68
CA LEU A 381 12.93 9.25 8.68
C LEU A 381 13.95 8.47 9.51
N ASP A 382 13.86 8.54 10.82
CA ASP A 382 14.73 7.77 11.70
C ASP A 382 14.28 6.30 11.73
N PRO A 383 15.13 5.33 11.34
CA PRO A 383 14.74 3.93 11.28
C PRO A 383 14.35 3.35 12.65
N LYS A 384 14.96 3.83 13.73
CA LYS A 384 14.63 3.37 15.08
C LYS A 384 13.25 3.86 15.50
N GLU A 385 12.96 5.15 15.29
CA GLU A 385 11.64 5.73 15.58
C GLU A 385 10.55 5.05 14.71
N PHE A 386 10.89 4.68 13.48
CA PHE A 386 9.99 3.93 12.61
C PHE A 386 9.68 2.55 13.19
N ILE A 387 10.70 1.79 13.66
CA ILE A 387 10.50 0.51 14.34
C ILE A 387 9.70 0.69 15.64
N ASP A 388 9.99 1.74 16.44
CA ASP A 388 9.26 2.06 17.66
C ASP A 388 7.75 2.25 17.35
N THR A 389 7.42 2.98 16.30
CA THR A 389 6.05 3.18 15.84
C THR A 389 5.39 1.87 15.38
N VAL A 390 6.13 1.06 14.61
CA VAL A 390 5.64 -0.24 14.12
C VAL A 390 5.30 -1.17 15.29
N LEU A 391 6.19 -1.31 16.26
CA LEU A 391 6.05 -2.27 17.36
C LEU A 391 5.09 -1.82 18.46
N ASN A 392 4.94 -0.50 18.68
CA ASN A 392 4.17 0.01 19.81
C ASN A 392 2.83 0.64 19.41
N VAL A 393 2.64 1.00 18.13
CA VAL A 393 1.43 1.68 17.65
C VAL A 393 0.73 0.86 16.58
N ARG A 394 1.44 0.46 15.51
CA ARG A 394 0.79 -0.13 14.31
C ARG A 394 0.40 -1.59 14.51
N ILE A 395 1.37 -2.45 14.83
CA ILE A 395 1.11 -3.90 14.98
C ILE A 395 0.16 -4.20 16.14
N PRO A 396 0.27 -3.55 17.34
CA PRO A 396 -0.65 -3.81 18.44
C PRO A 396 -2.04 -3.20 18.27
N ASN A 397 -2.30 -2.42 17.23
CA ASN A 397 -3.59 -1.75 17.04
C ASN A 397 -4.74 -2.77 16.90
N PRO A 398 -5.69 -2.79 17.87
CA PRO A 398 -6.74 -3.82 17.91
C PRO A 398 -7.78 -3.69 16.80
N PHE A 399 -7.83 -2.54 16.13
CA PHE A 399 -8.74 -2.30 15.02
C PHE A 399 -8.20 -2.79 13.66
N MET A 400 -6.93 -3.20 13.60
CA MET A 400 -6.37 -3.69 12.35
C MET A 400 -6.74 -5.16 12.15
N PRO A 401 -7.48 -5.51 11.09
CA PRO A 401 -7.98 -6.88 10.87
C PRO A 401 -6.91 -7.76 10.19
N ASP A 402 -5.64 -7.55 10.52
CA ASP A 402 -4.54 -8.31 9.94
C ASP A 402 -4.46 -9.70 10.60
N THR A 403 -4.63 -10.73 9.76
CA THR A 403 -4.49 -12.11 10.20
C THR A 403 -3.13 -12.68 9.82
N PRO A 404 -2.51 -13.52 10.65
CA PRO A 404 -1.26 -14.19 10.28
C PRO A 404 -1.38 -14.98 8.98
N GLN A 405 -2.53 -15.62 8.71
CA GLN A 405 -2.78 -16.38 7.49
C GLN A 405 -2.71 -15.48 6.23
N ARG A 406 -3.29 -14.27 6.28
CA ARG A 406 -3.22 -13.30 5.17
C ARG A 406 -1.79 -12.82 4.93
N ILE A 407 -1.05 -12.52 5.99
CA ILE A 407 0.34 -12.06 5.89
C ILE A 407 1.25 -13.17 5.40
N ALA A 408 0.98 -14.44 5.75
CA ALA A 408 1.77 -15.62 5.34
C ALA A 408 1.58 -16.00 3.85
N THR A 409 0.62 -15.43 3.14
CA THR A 409 0.48 -15.63 1.68
C THR A 409 1.78 -15.25 0.97
N ASP A 410 2.21 -16.03 -0.02
CA ASP A 410 3.41 -15.79 -0.84
C ASP A 410 4.71 -15.60 -0.04
N THR A 411 4.87 -16.27 1.10
CA THR A 411 6.06 -16.12 1.96
C THR A 411 7.35 -16.51 1.23
N SER A 412 7.35 -17.55 0.39
CA SER A 412 8.51 -17.94 -0.42
C SER A 412 9.05 -16.81 -1.31
N GLN A 413 8.18 -15.91 -1.76
CA GLN A 413 8.54 -14.76 -2.60
C GLN A 413 9.02 -13.55 -1.79
N LYS A 414 8.88 -13.60 -0.47
CA LYS A 414 9.14 -12.48 0.43
C LYS A 414 10.42 -12.62 1.24
N LEU A 415 10.82 -13.86 1.56
CA LEU A 415 11.95 -14.12 2.47
C LEU A 415 13.27 -13.55 1.96
N ALA A 416 13.53 -13.65 0.65
CA ALA A 416 14.75 -13.13 0.02
C ALA A 416 14.91 -11.61 0.25
N ILE A 417 13.83 -10.85 0.08
CA ILE A 417 13.88 -9.37 0.22
C ILE A 417 13.81 -8.98 1.69
N ARG A 418 12.96 -9.64 2.48
CA ARG A 418 12.68 -9.24 3.87
C ARG A 418 13.79 -9.63 4.85
N PHE A 419 14.51 -10.71 4.60
CA PHE A 419 15.59 -11.20 5.47
C PHE A 419 16.90 -11.41 4.71
N GLY A 420 16.83 -11.89 3.46
CA GLY A 420 18.03 -12.15 2.66
C GLY A 420 18.87 -10.89 2.43
N GLU A 421 18.26 -9.73 2.26
CA GLU A 421 18.98 -8.46 2.13
C GLU A 421 19.74 -8.09 3.41
N THR A 422 19.15 -8.34 4.58
CA THR A 422 19.84 -8.20 5.87
C THR A 422 21.04 -9.13 5.97
N ILE A 423 20.89 -10.40 5.59
CA ILE A 423 21.99 -11.38 5.61
C ILE A 423 23.11 -10.96 4.64
N LYS A 424 22.79 -10.52 3.42
CA LYS A 424 23.77 -9.99 2.46
C LYS A 424 24.53 -8.81 3.02
N ALA A 425 23.83 -7.89 3.70
CA ALA A 425 24.44 -6.73 4.30
C ALA A 425 25.42 -7.11 5.45
N TYR A 426 25.05 -8.10 6.28
CA TYR A 426 25.96 -8.68 7.29
C TYR A 426 27.19 -9.32 6.65
N ALA A 427 27.01 -10.12 5.60
CA ALA A 427 28.10 -10.79 4.90
C ALA A 427 29.07 -9.79 4.21
N ALA A 428 28.56 -8.65 3.78
CA ALA A 428 29.34 -7.59 3.14
C ALA A 428 30.04 -6.66 4.13
N ALA A 429 29.59 -6.56 5.38
CA ALA A 429 30.11 -5.62 6.37
C ALA A 429 31.28 -6.24 7.16
N PRO A 430 32.51 -5.69 7.06
CA PRO A 430 33.70 -6.26 7.74
C PRO A 430 33.58 -6.32 9.27
N SER A 431 32.71 -5.48 9.86
CA SER A 431 32.49 -5.39 11.30
C SER A 431 31.39 -6.27 11.84
N LEU A 432 30.68 -7.00 10.97
CA LEU A 432 29.54 -7.84 11.33
C LEU A 432 29.80 -9.30 10.93
N ASN A 433 29.11 -10.22 11.59
CA ASN A 433 29.20 -11.63 11.28
C ASN A 433 27.79 -12.22 11.13
N VAL A 434 27.52 -12.91 10.03
CA VAL A 434 26.24 -13.61 9.82
C VAL A 434 25.91 -14.60 10.93
N ALA A 435 26.94 -15.13 11.64
CA ALA A 435 26.77 -16.00 12.78
C ALA A 435 26.16 -15.30 14.02
N ASP A 436 26.13 -13.95 14.04
CA ASP A 436 25.49 -13.18 15.12
C ASP A 436 23.96 -13.11 14.96
N LEU A 437 23.45 -13.38 13.75
CA LEU A 437 22.03 -13.51 13.49
C LEU A 437 21.49 -14.78 14.17
N LYS A 438 20.54 -14.63 15.07
CA LYS A 438 19.94 -15.74 15.83
C LYS A 438 18.46 -15.91 15.56
N LEU A 439 17.71 -14.82 15.54
CA LEU A 439 16.26 -14.90 15.42
C LEU A 439 15.78 -14.87 13.95
N ILE A 440 16.52 -14.30 13.02
CA ILE A 440 16.25 -14.48 11.58
C ILE A 440 16.34 -15.97 11.20
N PRO A 441 17.41 -16.73 11.55
CA PRO A 441 17.42 -18.19 11.34
C PRO A 441 16.29 -18.93 12.03
N LEU A 442 15.86 -18.46 13.20
CA LEU A 442 14.70 -19.04 13.90
C LEU A 442 13.40 -18.84 13.08
N VAL A 443 13.21 -17.66 12.45
CA VAL A 443 12.06 -17.43 11.55
C VAL A 443 12.11 -18.38 10.34
N PHE A 444 13.29 -18.66 9.79
CA PHE A 444 13.44 -19.60 8.69
C PHE A 444 13.04 -21.03 9.11
N ALA A 445 13.53 -21.49 10.27
CA ALA A 445 13.11 -22.76 10.83
C ALA A 445 11.60 -22.80 11.13
N GLY A 446 11.04 -21.69 11.61
CA GLY A 446 9.61 -21.52 11.82
C GLY A 446 8.81 -21.65 10.53
N TRP A 447 9.27 -21.05 9.42
CA TRP A 447 8.60 -21.19 8.13
C TRP A 447 8.66 -22.63 7.59
N LEU A 448 9.81 -23.31 7.73
CA LEU A 448 9.92 -24.73 7.37
C LEU A 448 8.95 -25.57 8.21
N ARG A 449 8.82 -25.28 9.51
CA ARG A 449 7.85 -25.93 10.40
C ARG A 449 6.39 -25.64 10.00
N TYR A 450 6.09 -24.42 9.54
CA TYR A 450 4.78 -24.01 9.02
C TYR A 450 4.39 -24.79 7.76
N LEU A 451 5.36 -25.08 6.87
CA LEU A 451 5.14 -25.88 5.66
C LEU A 451 4.68 -27.31 5.91
N MET A 452 4.88 -27.83 7.13
CA MET A 452 4.35 -29.15 7.53
C MET A 452 2.82 -29.19 7.64
N GLY A 453 2.14 -28.03 7.68
CA GLY A 453 0.68 -27.95 7.78
C GLY A 453 0.10 -28.48 9.09
N VAL A 454 0.88 -28.46 10.17
CA VAL A 454 0.46 -28.90 11.50
C VAL A 454 0.81 -27.82 12.52
N ASP A 455 -0.14 -27.42 13.37
CA ASP A 455 0.05 -26.40 14.40
C ASP A 455 0.84 -26.95 15.63
N ASP A 456 1.07 -26.09 16.62
CA ASP A 456 1.81 -26.44 17.83
C ASP A 456 1.02 -27.42 18.75
N ASN A 457 -0.30 -27.54 18.57
CA ASN A 457 -1.16 -28.50 19.28
C ASN A 457 -1.27 -29.84 18.55
N GLY A 458 -0.67 -30.00 17.38
CA GLY A 458 -0.75 -31.20 16.54
C GLY A 458 -1.96 -31.22 15.62
N ASN A 459 -2.71 -30.12 15.47
CA ASN A 459 -3.85 -30.07 14.55
C ASN A 459 -3.38 -29.71 13.14
N ALA A 460 -3.97 -30.37 12.15
CA ALA A 460 -3.71 -30.03 10.74
C ALA A 460 -4.32 -28.67 10.37
N PHE A 461 -3.59 -27.88 9.60
CA PHE A 461 -4.07 -26.67 8.94
C PHE A 461 -3.56 -26.60 7.50
N THR A 462 -4.23 -25.81 6.67
CA THR A 462 -3.78 -25.58 5.30
C THR A 462 -2.89 -24.33 5.27
N PRO A 463 -1.61 -24.44 4.89
CA PRO A 463 -0.76 -23.27 4.65
C PRO A 463 -1.38 -22.31 3.64
N SER A 464 -1.12 -21.03 3.82
CA SER A 464 -1.64 -19.97 2.94
C SER A 464 -1.12 -20.15 1.51
N PRO A 465 -1.85 -19.67 0.49
CA PRO A 465 -1.43 -19.77 -0.90
C PRO A 465 -0.02 -19.20 -1.13
N ASP A 466 0.78 -19.95 -1.87
CA ASP A 466 2.17 -19.59 -2.18
C ASP A 466 2.58 -20.28 -3.50
N PRO A 467 3.19 -19.58 -4.47
CA PRO A 467 3.58 -20.16 -5.76
C PRO A 467 4.53 -21.35 -5.63
N MET A 468 5.35 -21.40 -4.57
CA MET A 468 6.29 -22.48 -4.32
C MET A 468 5.80 -23.46 -3.26
N LEU A 469 4.54 -23.39 -2.80
CA LEU A 469 4.06 -24.18 -1.67
C LEU A 469 4.26 -25.69 -1.88
N ALA A 470 3.87 -26.21 -3.03
CA ALA A 470 3.98 -27.63 -3.34
C ALA A 470 5.44 -28.13 -3.33
N GLU A 471 6.35 -27.34 -3.93
CA GLU A 471 7.78 -27.63 -3.94
C GLU A 471 8.36 -27.54 -2.52
N ALA A 472 8.15 -26.42 -1.83
CA ALA A 472 8.73 -26.17 -0.52
C ALA A 472 8.23 -27.17 0.54
N SER A 473 6.94 -27.51 0.54
CA SER A 473 6.37 -28.49 1.46
C SER A 473 6.91 -29.92 1.22
N SER A 474 7.31 -30.22 -0.02
CA SER A 474 7.86 -31.56 -0.34
C SER A 474 9.13 -31.89 0.45
N TYR A 475 9.93 -30.89 0.80
CA TYR A 475 11.17 -31.08 1.57
C TYR A 475 10.92 -31.49 3.03
N VAL A 476 9.77 -31.19 3.57
CA VAL A 476 9.40 -31.50 4.97
C VAL A 476 8.27 -32.52 5.09
N ALA A 477 7.80 -33.09 3.99
CA ALA A 477 6.64 -33.98 3.93
C ALA A 477 6.80 -35.25 4.76
N ASP A 478 8.02 -35.78 4.86
CA ASP A 478 8.32 -37.02 5.61
C ASP A 478 8.67 -36.75 7.10
N VAL A 479 8.75 -35.48 7.50
CA VAL A 479 9.06 -35.13 8.90
C VAL A 479 7.80 -35.20 9.75
N LYS A 480 7.89 -35.95 10.87
CA LYS A 480 6.79 -36.08 11.81
C LYS A 480 7.17 -35.53 13.17
N LEU A 481 6.19 -34.94 13.85
CA LEU A 481 6.39 -34.39 15.19
C LEU A 481 6.81 -35.51 16.19
N GLY A 482 7.89 -35.26 16.92
CA GLY A 482 8.42 -36.16 17.93
C GLY A 482 9.24 -37.34 17.39
N GLU A 483 9.39 -37.46 16.06
CA GLU A 483 10.23 -38.51 15.47
C GLU A 483 11.62 -37.96 15.11
N ALA A 484 12.65 -38.80 15.29
CA ALA A 484 14.01 -38.45 14.93
C ALA A 484 14.22 -38.50 13.40
N PHE A 485 14.91 -37.51 12.85
CA PHE A 485 15.29 -37.45 11.44
C PHE A 485 16.64 -36.73 11.29
N ASP A 486 17.25 -36.84 10.11
CA ASP A 486 18.47 -36.11 9.77
C ASP A 486 18.12 -34.74 9.16
N ALA A 487 18.06 -33.73 10.02
CA ALA A 487 17.67 -32.37 9.60
C ALA A 487 18.60 -31.78 8.52
N LYS A 488 19.92 -32.01 8.61
CA LYS A 488 20.88 -31.51 7.62
C LYS A 488 20.65 -32.13 6.25
N LYS A 489 20.47 -33.45 6.19
CA LYS A 489 20.20 -34.16 4.93
C LYS A 489 18.86 -33.73 4.34
N THR A 490 17.83 -33.63 5.19
CA THR A 490 16.46 -33.28 4.77
C THR A 490 16.36 -31.87 4.23
N LEU A 491 16.98 -30.90 4.91
CA LEU A 491 16.79 -29.48 4.61
C LEU A 491 17.87 -28.89 3.69
N ALA A 492 19.02 -29.54 3.49
CA ALA A 492 20.10 -28.99 2.66
C ALA A 492 19.63 -28.51 1.26
N PRO A 493 18.76 -29.23 0.52
CA PRO A 493 18.33 -28.77 -0.80
C PRO A 493 17.55 -27.46 -0.76
N ILE A 494 16.63 -27.28 0.19
CA ILE A 494 15.87 -26.04 0.33
C ILE A 494 16.73 -24.92 0.92
N LEU A 495 17.62 -25.20 1.88
CA LEU A 495 18.49 -24.20 2.51
C LEU A 495 19.54 -23.63 1.53
N SER A 496 19.93 -24.36 0.50
CA SER A 496 20.79 -23.89 -0.59
C SER A 496 20.04 -23.10 -1.66
N ASN A 497 18.70 -23.03 -1.61
CA ASN A 497 17.91 -22.36 -2.64
C ASN A 497 17.90 -20.83 -2.47
N ALA A 498 18.85 -20.16 -3.08
CA ALA A 498 18.97 -18.69 -3.03
C ALA A 498 17.76 -17.93 -3.59
N LYS A 499 16.86 -18.56 -4.35
CA LYS A 499 15.62 -17.89 -4.81
C LYS A 499 14.67 -17.64 -3.65
N ILE A 500 14.65 -18.53 -2.66
CA ILE A 500 13.78 -18.43 -1.47
C ILE A 500 14.42 -17.49 -0.44
N TRP A 501 15.69 -17.70 -0.11
CA TRP A 501 16.37 -17.01 0.99
C TRP A 501 17.13 -15.75 0.59
N GLY A 502 17.32 -15.52 -0.73
CA GLY A 502 18.17 -14.45 -1.25
C GLY A 502 19.66 -14.79 -1.26
N VAL A 503 20.06 -15.82 -0.52
CA VAL A 503 21.44 -16.33 -0.37
C VAL A 503 21.40 -17.86 -0.25
N ASP A 504 22.53 -18.52 -0.48
CA ASP A 504 22.72 -19.93 -0.11
C ASP A 504 23.11 -20.00 1.38
N LEU A 505 22.16 -20.43 2.24
CA LEU A 505 22.38 -20.50 3.69
C LEU A 505 23.43 -21.55 4.07
N CYS A 506 23.57 -22.62 3.27
CA CYS A 506 24.62 -23.62 3.50
C CYS A 506 26.01 -23.05 3.20
N ALA A 507 26.16 -22.30 2.12
CA ALA A 507 27.41 -21.65 1.78
C ALA A 507 27.86 -20.60 2.81
N LEU A 508 26.90 -19.99 3.52
CA LEU A 508 27.17 -19.02 4.59
C LEU A 508 27.32 -19.65 5.96
N GLY A 509 27.17 -20.98 6.08
CA GLY A 509 27.29 -21.71 7.36
C GLY A 509 26.11 -21.47 8.33
N MET A 510 24.97 -20.97 7.83
CA MET A 510 23.77 -20.71 8.63
C MET A 510 22.86 -21.94 8.73
N ASP A 511 23.06 -22.95 7.88
CA ASP A 511 22.26 -24.17 7.78
C ASP A 511 22.21 -24.93 9.10
N THR A 512 23.34 -25.05 9.79
CA THR A 512 23.43 -25.78 11.06
C THR A 512 22.45 -25.22 12.09
N LEU A 513 22.44 -23.90 12.28
CA LEU A 513 21.58 -23.22 13.24
C LEU A 513 20.08 -23.38 12.86
N VAL A 514 19.76 -23.25 11.58
CA VAL A 514 18.38 -23.46 11.09
C VAL A 514 17.93 -24.91 11.31
N CYS A 515 18.81 -25.90 11.05
CA CYS A 515 18.52 -27.31 11.30
C CYS A 515 18.31 -27.61 12.78
N ASP A 516 19.14 -27.03 13.66
CA ASP A 516 18.99 -27.19 15.11
C ASP A 516 17.65 -26.65 15.59
N TYR A 517 17.30 -25.44 15.17
CA TYR A 517 16.01 -24.81 15.48
C TYR A 517 14.83 -25.63 14.93
N PHE A 518 14.92 -26.10 13.69
CA PHE A 518 13.87 -26.91 13.10
C PHE A 518 13.66 -28.22 13.86
N THR A 519 14.75 -28.87 14.30
CA THR A 519 14.70 -30.07 15.13
C THR A 519 14.00 -29.81 16.47
N GLU A 520 14.30 -28.66 17.12
CA GLU A 520 13.62 -28.27 18.36
C GLU A 520 12.13 -27.98 18.11
N LEU A 521 11.80 -27.25 17.04
CA LEU A 521 10.41 -26.91 16.68
C LEU A 521 9.55 -28.12 16.31
N THR A 522 10.16 -29.22 15.90
CA THR A 522 9.48 -30.47 15.53
C THR A 522 9.49 -31.54 16.63
N ALA A 523 10.02 -31.25 17.82
CA ALA A 523 10.18 -32.21 18.91
C ALA A 523 8.86 -32.78 19.48
N GLY A 524 7.72 -32.17 19.16
CA GLY A 524 6.38 -32.61 19.56
C GLY A 524 5.39 -31.48 19.67
N THR A 525 4.24 -31.75 20.27
CA THR A 525 3.25 -30.72 20.60
C THR A 525 3.79 -29.76 21.66
N GLY A 526 3.52 -28.47 21.55
CA GLY A 526 4.06 -27.41 22.43
C GLY A 526 5.51 -27.05 22.17
N ALA A 527 6.17 -27.68 21.21
CA ALA A 527 7.58 -27.47 20.93
C ALA A 527 7.86 -26.07 20.30
N VAL A 528 6.91 -25.54 19.55
CA VAL A 528 7.04 -24.19 18.96
C VAL A 528 7.04 -23.12 20.05
N ALA A 529 6.06 -23.15 20.96
CA ALA A 529 5.99 -22.22 22.08
C ALA A 529 7.22 -22.34 23.01
N ALA A 530 7.66 -23.59 23.31
CA ALA A 530 8.83 -23.83 24.15
C ALA A 530 10.14 -23.30 23.51
N THR A 531 10.33 -23.55 22.21
CA THR A 531 11.51 -23.09 21.48
C THR A 531 11.54 -21.56 21.41
N LEU A 532 10.41 -20.92 21.09
CA LEU A 532 10.31 -19.46 21.13
C LEU A 532 10.67 -18.91 22.51
N ALA A 533 10.07 -19.44 23.59
CA ALA A 533 10.36 -19.00 24.94
C ALA A 533 11.84 -19.15 25.29
N LYS A 534 12.49 -20.24 24.87
CA LYS A 534 13.93 -20.49 25.09
C LYS A 534 14.83 -19.44 24.47
N TYR A 535 14.54 -19.02 23.22
CA TYR A 535 15.42 -18.12 22.46
C TYR A 535 15.03 -16.64 22.54
N THR A 536 13.89 -16.33 23.16
CA THR A 536 13.42 -14.96 23.40
C THR A 536 13.40 -14.56 24.87
N ALA A 537 13.97 -15.40 25.74
CA ALA A 537 14.08 -15.14 27.18
C ALA A 537 14.96 -13.92 27.52
#